data_1e7064e4e14ec73699b94f0c14662a29
#
_entry.id   1e7064e4e14ec73699b94f0c14662a29
#
_cell.length_a   1.000
_cell.length_b   1.000
_cell.length_c   1.000
_cell.angle_alpha   90.00
_cell.angle_beta   90.00
_cell.angle_gamma   90.00
#
_symmetry.space_group_name_H-M   'P 1'
#
loop_
_entity.id
_entity.type
_entity.pdbx_description
1 polymer ?
#
loop_
_entity_poly.entity_id
_entity_poly.type
_entity_poly.pdbx_seq_one_letter_code
_entity_poly.pdbx_strand_id
1 'polypeptide(L)'
;RDDQLRESLSDFTGVEHRLERFLRVHGIEFINDSKATNVNSTWYALESVAKPIVWIVGGVDKGNDYSMLEDLARDKVKAIVCLGKNNKKIHDAFEGLVKTIVDATSMEEAVKAAYYVARNGDTVLLSPACASFDLFENYEDRGIQFKKEVRNL
;
A
#
# COMPACT_ATOMS: atom_id res chain seq x y z
N ARG A 1 18.30 17.43 -9.56
CA ARG A 1 17.81 17.66 -8.22
C ARG A 1 16.56 16.84 -7.95
N ASP A 2 16.41 16.38 -6.73
CA ASP A 2 15.33 15.46 -6.36
C ASP A 2 13.94 16.05 -6.58
N ASP A 3 13.77 17.35 -6.39
CA ASP A 3 12.47 18.01 -6.58
C ASP A 3 11.94 17.85 -8.00
N GLN A 4 12.80 17.63 -8.97
CA GLN A 4 12.38 17.39 -10.34
C GLN A 4 11.80 16.00 -10.51
N LEU A 5 12.13 15.08 -9.59
CA LEU A 5 11.71 13.69 -9.64
C LEU A 5 10.54 13.40 -8.69
N ARG A 6 10.22 14.35 -7.82
CA ARG A 6 9.17 14.23 -6.83
C ARG A 6 8.09 15.24 -7.12
N GLU A 7 7.06 14.77 -7.76
CA GLU A 7 5.96 15.59 -8.18
C GLU A 7 4.79 15.45 -7.23
N SER A 8 4.38 16.56 -6.63
CA SER A 8 3.22 16.56 -5.74
C SER A 8 1.94 16.37 -6.55
N LEU A 9 1.04 15.55 -6.03
CA LEU A 9 -0.27 15.34 -6.64
C LEU A 9 -1.34 16.14 -5.89
N SER A 10 -0.97 17.31 -5.42
CA SER A 10 -1.73 18.11 -4.48
C SER A 10 -3.04 18.69 -5.02
N ASP A 11 -3.28 18.61 -6.30
CA ASP A 11 -4.56 19.03 -6.88
C ASP A 11 -5.70 18.07 -6.52
N PHE A 12 -5.37 16.94 -5.93
CA PHE A 12 -6.35 15.99 -5.47
C PHE A 12 -7.11 16.54 -4.24
N THR A 13 -8.42 16.47 -4.27
CA THR A 13 -9.28 17.08 -3.26
C THR A 13 -9.79 16.11 -2.21
N GLY A 14 -9.25 14.91 -2.16
CA GLY A 14 -9.69 13.89 -1.21
C GLY A 14 -9.26 14.17 0.22
N VAL A 15 -9.73 13.30 1.12
CA VAL A 15 -9.42 13.35 2.54
C VAL A 15 -8.04 12.74 2.76
N GLU A 16 -7.27 13.32 3.67
CA GLU A 16 -5.97 12.75 4.06
C GLU A 16 -6.15 11.29 4.49
N HIS A 17 -5.20 10.44 4.09
CA HIS A 17 -5.16 8.99 4.35
C HIS A 17 -6.23 8.18 3.61
N ARG A 18 -7.04 8.79 2.74
CA ARG A 18 -8.01 8.07 1.92
C ARG A 18 -7.71 8.31 0.45
N LEU A 19 -7.11 7.30 -0.21
CA LEU A 19 -6.67 7.39 -1.61
C LEU A 19 -5.94 8.70 -1.91
N GLU A 20 -5.14 9.11 -0.97
CA GLU A 20 -4.40 10.36 -1.04
C GLU A 20 -3.23 10.18 -2.00
N ARG A 21 -3.33 10.81 -3.17
CA ARG A 21 -2.25 10.79 -4.16
C ARG A 21 -1.18 11.75 -3.67
N PHE A 22 -0.09 11.19 -3.16
CA PHE A 22 0.87 11.97 -2.37
C PHE A 22 2.02 12.51 -3.20
N LEU A 23 2.88 11.64 -3.70
CA LEU A 23 4.07 12.02 -4.48
C LEU A 23 4.27 11.05 -5.62
N ARG A 24 4.95 11.54 -6.66
CA ARG A 24 5.53 10.69 -7.69
C ARG A 24 7.05 10.77 -7.55
N VAL A 25 7.70 9.62 -7.45
CA VAL A 25 9.14 9.50 -7.29
C VAL A 25 9.66 8.60 -8.39
N HIS A 26 10.53 9.12 -9.25
CA HIS A 26 11.07 8.39 -10.40
C HIS A 26 9.98 7.71 -11.24
N GLY A 27 8.88 8.42 -11.46
CA GLY A 27 7.76 7.93 -12.27
C GLY A 27 6.85 6.95 -11.57
N ILE A 28 7.08 6.67 -10.28
CA ILE A 28 6.25 5.78 -9.47
C ILE A 28 5.32 6.64 -8.62
N GLU A 29 4.02 6.42 -8.76
CA GLU A 29 3.03 7.16 -7.98
C GLU A 29 2.82 6.47 -6.64
N PHE A 30 2.86 7.25 -5.55
CA PHE A 30 2.63 6.72 -4.20
C PHE A 30 1.31 7.24 -3.66
N ILE A 31 0.42 6.33 -3.31
CA ILE A 31 -0.94 6.63 -2.83
C ILE A 31 -1.10 6.15 -1.39
N ASN A 32 -1.52 7.07 -0.53
CA ASN A 32 -1.76 6.81 0.89
C ASN A 32 -3.25 6.54 1.13
N ASP A 33 -3.57 5.28 1.39
CA ASP A 33 -4.93 4.86 1.73
C ASP A 33 -4.94 4.19 3.11
N SER A 34 -4.18 4.77 4.05
CA SER A 34 -4.04 4.19 5.39
C SER A 34 -5.37 4.07 6.14
N LYS A 35 -6.37 4.87 5.77
CA LYS A 35 -7.70 4.81 6.37
C LYS A 35 -8.44 3.52 6.02
N ALA A 36 -7.98 2.76 5.04
CA ALA A 36 -8.59 1.49 4.66
C ALA A 36 -8.24 0.41 5.70
N THR A 37 -9.00 0.35 6.78
CA THR A 37 -8.78 -0.57 7.89
C THR A 37 -9.63 -1.83 7.79
N ASN A 38 -10.31 -2.05 6.66
CA ASN A 38 -11.11 -3.24 6.39
C ASN A 38 -11.03 -3.60 4.91
N VAL A 39 -11.49 -4.82 4.60
CA VAL A 39 -11.40 -5.37 3.25
C VAL A 39 -12.25 -4.58 2.24
N ASN A 40 -13.43 -4.13 2.66
CA ASN A 40 -14.31 -3.37 1.75
C ASN A 40 -13.65 -2.09 1.26
N SER A 41 -13.01 -1.35 2.16
CA SER A 41 -12.32 -0.11 1.80
C SER A 41 -11.17 -0.38 0.84
N THR A 42 -10.42 -1.44 1.08
CA THR A 42 -9.30 -1.81 0.19
C THR A 42 -9.81 -2.27 -1.18
N TRP A 43 -10.99 -2.90 -1.23
CA TRP A 43 -11.58 -3.26 -2.51
C TRP A 43 -11.76 -2.00 -3.40
N TYR A 44 -12.32 -0.94 -2.82
CA TYR A 44 -12.50 0.32 -3.56
C TYR A 44 -11.16 0.89 -4.02
N ALA A 45 -10.14 0.82 -3.18
CA ALA A 45 -8.82 1.34 -3.53
C ALA A 45 -8.23 0.57 -4.71
N LEU A 46 -8.24 -0.76 -4.63
CA LEU A 46 -7.69 -1.59 -5.71
C LEU A 46 -8.48 -1.40 -7.00
N GLU A 47 -9.79 -1.24 -6.90
CA GLU A 47 -10.66 -1.02 -8.06
C GLU A 47 -10.34 0.33 -8.74
N SER A 48 -10.10 1.37 -7.93
CA SER A 48 -9.95 2.74 -8.41
C SER A 48 -8.56 3.05 -8.98
N VAL A 49 -7.53 2.37 -8.50
CA VAL A 49 -6.14 2.68 -8.83
C VAL A 49 -5.71 1.96 -10.08
N ALA A 50 -4.97 2.65 -10.94
CA ALA A 50 -4.49 2.07 -12.20
C ALA A 50 -3.41 1.01 -11.95
N LYS A 51 -3.45 -0.07 -12.72
CA LYS A 51 -2.44 -1.11 -12.70
C LYS A 51 -1.23 -0.71 -13.54
N PRO A 52 -0.02 -1.24 -13.26
CA PRO A 52 0.31 -2.24 -12.23
C PRO A 52 0.41 -1.63 -10.84
N ILE A 53 0.02 -2.38 -9.83
CA ILE A 53 0.03 -1.93 -8.44
C ILE A 53 1.02 -2.75 -7.63
N VAL A 54 1.84 -2.07 -6.83
CA VAL A 54 2.58 -2.67 -5.73
C VAL A 54 1.78 -2.33 -4.47
N TRP A 55 1.24 -3.34 -3.81
CA TRP A 55 0.25 -3.18 -2.76
C TRP A 55 0.87 -3.45 -1.39
N ILE A 56 0.83 -2.46 -0.50
CA ILE A 56 1.26 -2.61 0.88
C ILE A 56 0.01 -2.88 1.72
N VAL A 57 -0.03 -4.05 2.37
CA VAL A 57 -1.21 -4.55 3.07
C VAL A 57 -0.79 -5.24 4.36
N GLY A 58 -1.66 -5.22 5.37
CA GLY A 58 -1.41 -5.93 6.61
C GLY A 58 -1.64 -5.07 7.83
N GLY A 59 -1.52 -5.70 8.99
CA GLY A 59 -1.78 -5.11 10.28
C GLY A 59 -2.48 -6.10 11.18
N VAL A 60 -3.33 -5.59 12.09
CA VAL A 60 -4.14 -6.45 12.96
C VAL A 60 -5.33 -6.97 12.18
N ASP A 61 -5.35 -8.27 11.95
CA ASP A 61 -6.43 -8.94 11.22
C ASP A 61 -7.47 -9.43 12.22
N LYS A 62 -8.68 -8.91 12.09
CA LYS A 62 -9.81 -9.24 12.99
C LYS A 62 -10.80 -10.18 12.31
N GLY A 63 -10.30 -11.21 11.62
CA GLY A 63 -11.14 -12.19 10.96
C GLY A 63 -11.46 -11.83 9.52
N ASN A 64 -10.55 -11.14 8.84
CA ASN A 64 -10.74 -10.76 7.45
C ASN A 64 -10.91 -11.97 6.55
N ASP A 65 -11.81 -11.83 5.60
CA ASP A 65 -11.94 -12.74 4.46
C ASP A 65 -11.50 -11.96 3.24
N TYR A 66 -10.37 -12.35 2.64
CA TYR A 66 -9.77 -11.64 1.51
C TYR A 66 -10.32 -12.09 0.16
N SER A 67 -11.27 -13.01 0.13
CA SER A 67 -11.74 -13.60 -1.13
C SER A 67 -12.29 -12.56 -2.12
N MET A 68 -12.93 -11.50 -1.63
CA MET A 68 -13.47 -10.47 -2.53
C MET A 68 -12.38 -9.64 -3.22
N LEU A 69 -11.13 -9.75 -2.78
CA LEU A 69 -10.00 -9.03 -3.38
C LEU A 69 -9.25 -9.87 -4.41
N GLU A 70 -9.57 -11.16 -4.55
CA GLU A 70 -8.77 -12.08 -5.36
C GLU A 70 -8.72 -11.68 -6.84
N ASP A 71 -9.86 -11.35 -7.42
CA ASP A 71 -9.89 -11.00 -8.84
C ASP A 71 -9.11 -9.72 -9.11
N LEU A 72 -9.25 -8.72 -8.26
CA LEU A 72 -8.49 -7.47 -8.39
C LEU A 72 -7.00 -7.70 -8.20
N ALA A 73 -6.62 -8.53 -7.24
CA ALA A 73 -5.22 -8.84 -7.02
C ALA A 73 -4.62 -9.55 -8.24
N ARG A 74 -5.33 -10.55 -8.78
CA ARG A 74 -4.87 -11.28 -9.95
C ARG A 74 -4.71 -10.36 -11.17
N ASP A 75 -5.63 -9.44 -11.36
CA ASP A 75 -5.61 -8.56 -12.54
C ASP A 75 -4.63 -7.40 -12.39
N LYS A 76 -4.50 -6.81 -11.21
CA LYS A 76 -3.86 -5.49 -11.08
C LYS A 76 -2.58 -5.47 -10.24
N VAL A 77 -2.39 -6.42 -9.33
CA VAL A 77 -1.29 -6.37 -8.36
C VAL A 77 -0.10 -7.18 -8.85
N LYS A 78 1.04 -6.50 -9.04
CA LYS A 78 2.26 -7.18 -9.47
C LYS A 78 3.10 -7.69 -8.30
N ALA A 79 2.94 -7.07 -7.12
CA ALA A 79 3.68 -7.44 -5.93
C ALA A 79 2.92 -7.01 -4.69
N ILE A 80 3.09 -7.79 -3.61
CA ILE A 80 2.52 -7.47 -2.31
C ILE A 80 3.66 -7.30 -1.30
N VAL A 81 3.58 -6.23 -0.52
CA VAL A 81 4.44 -6.02 0.64
C VAL A 81 3.55 -6.15 1.88
N CYS A 82 3.79 -7.18 2.67
CA CYS A 82 3.02 -7.42 3.89
C CYS A 82 3.64 -6.62 5.03
N LEU A 83 2.87 -5.71 5.60
CA LEU A 83 3.34 -4.84 6.68
C LEU A 83 2.60 -5.17 7.96
N GLY A 84 3.19 -6.00 8.81
CA GLY A 84 2.55 -6.41 10.04
C GLY A 84 3.40 -7.42 10.78
N LYS A 85 3.01 -7.71 12.02
CA LYS A 85 3.71 -8.69 12.85
C LYS A 85 3.39 -10.13 12.45
N ASN A 86 2.19 -10.36 11.91
CA ASN A 86 1.76 -11.69 11.50
C ASN A 86 1.07 -11.58 10.14
N ASN A 87 1.75 -12.02 9.09
CA ASN A 87 1.30 -11.88 7.71
C ASN A 87 0.86 -13.21 7.09
N LYS A 88 0.73 -14.27 7.89
CA LYS A 88 0.45 -15.60 7.37
C LYS A 88 -0.83 -15.64 6.53
N LYS A 89 -1.87 -14.98 7.01
CA LYS A 89 -3.18 -15.00 6.37
C LYS A 89 -3.16 -14.34 4.99
N ILE A 90 -2.34 -13.30 4.84
CA ILE A 90 -2.16 -12.62 3.56
C ILE A 90 -1.41 -13.52 2.60
N HIS A 91 -0.33 -14.16 3.06
CA HIS A 91 0.39 -15.13 2.24
C HIS A 91 -0.55 -16.26 1.78
N ASP A 92 -1.33 -16.82 2.70
CA ASP A 92 -2.25 -17.90 2.36
C ASP A 92 -3.28 -17.47 1.32
N ALA A 93 -3.77 -16.23 1.41
CA ALA A 93 -4.79 -15.73 0.51
C ALA A 93 -4.28 -15.45 -0.89
N PHE A 94 -3.04 -14.96 -1.02
CA PHE A 94 -2.57 -14.41 -2.29
C PHE A 94 -1.38 -15.13 -2.92
N GLU A 95 -0.78 -16.12 -2.27
CA GLU A 95 0.43 -16.77 -2.79
C GLU A 95 0.22 -17.46 -4.14
N GLY A 96 -0.99 -17.89 -4.44
CA GLY A 96 -1.31 -18.49 -5.74
C GLY A 96 -1.71 -17.48 -6.80
N LEU A 97 -1.83 -16.20 -6.45
CA LEU A 97 -2.34 -15.16 -7.33
C LEU A 97 -1.31 -14.10 -7.69
N VAL A 98 -0.39 -13.81 -6.78
CA VAL A 98 0.64 -12.79 -6.95
C VAL A 98 1.99 -13.42 -6.69
N LYS A 99 2.90 -13.33 -7.65
CA LYS A 99 4.20 -14.02 -7.57
C LYS A 99 5.12 -13.46 -6.50
N THR A 100 5.15 -12.16 -6.33
CA THR A 100 6.08 -11.50 -5.43
C THR A 100 5.33 -11.06 -4.19
N ILE A 101 5.61 -11.70 -3.06
CA ILE A 101 5.05 -11.34 -1.76
C ILE A 101 6.22 -11.31 -0.78
N VAL A 102 6.46 -10.14 -0.18
CA VAL A 102 7.55 -9.97 0.77
C VAL A 102 7.00 -9.41 2.08
N ASP A 103 7.74 -9.62 3.16
CA ASP A 103 7.33 -9.14 4.48
C ASP A 103 8.17 -7.94 4.90
N ALA A 104 7.56 -7.04 5.64
CA ALA A 104 8.23 -5.90 6.24
C ALA A 104 7.70 -5.71 7.66
N THR A 105 8.56 -5.32 8.58
CA THR A 105 8.21 -5.11 9.97
C THR A 105 8.25 -3.65 10.38
N SER A 106 8.51 -2.75 9.42
CA SER A 106 8.47 -1.31 9.63
C SER A 106 8.04 -0.62 8.35
N MET A 107 7.56 0.60 8.47
CA MET A 107 7.18 1.37 7.29
C MET A 107 8.39 1.68 6.41
N GLU A 108 9.54 1.92 7.01
CA GLU A 108 10.77 2.14 6.24
C GLU A 108 11.08 0.94 5.34
N GLU A 109 11.03 -0.27 5.91
CA GLU A 109 11.25 -1.48 5.12
C GLU A 109 10.20 -1.63 4.02
N ALA A 110 8.94 -1.37 4.37
CA ALA A 110 7.84 -1.55 3.42
C ALA A 110 7.98 -0.62 2.22
N VAL A 111 8.25 0.65 2.46
CA VAL A 111 8.39 1.64 1.38
C VAL A 111 9.61 1.33 0.53
N LYS A 112 10.72 0.96 1.15
CA LYS A 112 11.93 0.59 0.39
C LYS A 112 11.71 -0.65 -0.46
N ALA A 113 11.06 -1.68 0.10
CA ALA A 113 10.76 -2.89 -0.66
C ALA A 113 9.84 -2.59 -1.84
N ALA A 114 8.80 -1.80 -1.60
CA ALA A 114 7.87 -1.43 -2.67
C ALA A 114 8.56 -0.63 -3.76
N TYR A 115 9.40 0.32 -3.38
CA TYR A 115 10.15 1.12 -4.34
C TYR A 115 11.10 0.24 -5.16
N TYR A 116 11.74 -0.74 -4.52
CA TYR A 116 12.68 -1.64 -5.18
C TYR A 116 12.02 -2.45 -6.30
N VAL A 117 10.80 -2.95 -6.07
CA VAL A 117 10.11 -3.79 -7.07
C VAL A 117 9.32 -2.98 -8.09
N ALA A 118 9.00 -1.72 -7.80
CA ALA A 118 8.22 -0.87 -8.70
C ALA A 118 9.10 -0.36 -9.86
N ARG A 119 8.44 -0.02 -10.94
CA ARG A 119 9.07 0.55 -12.14
C ARG A 119 8.34 1.83 -12.51
N ASN A 120 8.97 2.66 -13.34
CA ASN A 120 8.33 3.84 -13.91
C ASN A 120 6.98 3.45 -14.50
N GLY A 121 5.94 4.15 -14.09
CA GLY A 121 4.56 3.87 -14.52
C GLY A 121 3.76 3.02 -13.56
N ASP A 122 4.40 2.42 -12.56
CA ASP A 122 3.70 1.65 -11.53
C ASP A 122 3.15 2.56 -10.45
N THR A 123 2.22 2.02 -9.66
CA THR A 123 1.67 2.69 -8.48
C THR A 123 1.98 1.88 -7.25
N VAL A 124 2.50 2.52 -6.22
CA VAL A 124 2.62 1.94 -4.87
C VAL A 124 1.42 2.40 -4.06
N LEU A 125 0.62 1.47 -3.60
CA LEU A 125 -0.61 1.75 -2.87
C LEU A 125 -0.52 1.19 -1.46
N LEU A 126 -0.57 2.07 -0.47
CA LEU A 126 -0.77 1.68 0.93
C LEU A 126 -2.28 1.59 1.15
N SER A 127 -2.81 0.37 1.17
CA SER A 127 -4.23 0.12 1.48
C SER A 127 -4.28 -1.15 2.33
N PRO A 128 -4.15 -1.00 3.66
CA PRO A 128 -3.79 -2.10 4.55
C PRO A 128 -4.85 -3.16 4.80
N ALA A 129 -6.13 -2.86 4.62
CA ALA A 129 -7.25 -3.76 4.90
C ALA A 129 -7.35 -4.18 6.37
N CYS A 130 -6.45 -3.73 7.21
CA CYS A 130 -6.31 -4.12 8.61
C CYS A 130 -6.13 -2.90 9.50
N ALA A 131 -6.46 -3.07 10.79
CA ALA A 131 -6.16 -2.03 11.77
C ALA A 131 -4.64 -1.92 11.98
N SER A 132 -4.20 -0.76 12.48
CA SER A 132 -2.79 -0.40 12.51
C SER A 132 -2.08 -0.66 13.85
N PHE A 133 -2.79 -1.19 14.84
CA PHE A 133 -2.33 -1.15 16.24
C PHE A 133 -1.20 -2.12 16.59
N ASP A 134 -0.74 -2.94 15.65
CA ASP A 134 0.41 -3.82 15.88
C ASP A 134 1.75 -3.08 15.75
N LEU A 135 1.87 -2.18 14.76
CA LEU A 135 3.11 -1.46 14.48
C LEU A 135 2.99 0.05 14.65
N PHE A 136 1.78 0.57 14.75
CA PHE A 136 1.50 2.01 14.77
C PHE A 136 0.51 2.36 15.87
N GLU A 137 0.45 3.63 16.26
CA GLU A 137 -0.50 4.08 17.27
C GLU A 137 -1.93 4.10 16.74
N ASN A 138 -2.10 4.47 15.47
CA ASN A 138 -3.40 4.54 14.81
C ASN A 138 -3.19 4.61 13.30
N TYR A 139 -4.26 4.68 12.51
CA TYR A 139 -4.11 4.69 11.05
C TYR A 139 -3.51 6.01 10.56
N GLU A 140 -3.73 7.11 11.27
CA GLU A 140 -3.12 8.40 10.91
C GLU A 140 -1.60 8.32 11.06
N ASP A 141 -1.12 7.77 12.17
CA ASP A 141 0.31 7.54 12.38
C ASP A 141 0.89 6.69 11.26
N ARG A 142 0.22 5.62 10.88
CA ARG A 142 0.66 4.76 9.79
C ARG A 142 0.78 5.53 8.48
N GLY A 143 -0.21 6.36 8.16
CA GLY A 143 -0.19 7.17 6.95
C GLY A 143 0.88 8.25 6.96
N ILE A 144 1.09 8.89 8.12
CA ILE A 144 2.14 9.90 8.29
C ILE A 144 3.52 9.27 8.11
N GLN A 145 3.74 8.08 8.68
CA GLN A 145 5.01 7.38 8.49
C GLN A 145 5.23 6.96 7.04
N PHE A 146 4.17 6.53 6.36
CA PHE A 146 4.26 6.22 4.93
C PHE A 146 4.74 7.45 4.14
N LYS A 147 4.10 8.60 4.35
CA LYS A 147 4.47 9.82 3.63
C LYS A 147 5.90 10.26 3.95
N LYS A 148 6.31 10.12 5.21
CA LYS A 148 7.67 10.44 5.62
C LYS A 148 8.68 9.56 4.88
N GLU A 149 8.45 8.26 4.83
CA GLU A 149 9.40 7.35 4.18
C GLU A 149 9.42 7.55 2.66
N VAL A 150 8.30 7.89 2.06
CA VAL A 150 8.25 8.22 0.64
C VAL A 150 9.08 9.48 0.36
N ARG A 151 8.97 10.50 1.22
CA ARG A 151 9.79 11.72 1.05
C ARG A 151 11.28 11.45 1.19
N ASN A 152 11.67 10.42 1.92
CA ASN A 152 13.07 10.07 2.13
C ASN A 152 13.66 9.19 1.03
N LEU A 153 12.88 8.81 0.04
CA LEU A 153 13.41 8.08 -1.13
C LEU A 153 14.31 9.00 -2.01
#